data_f07fffd9c1d82712c2859d1063075558
#
_entry.id   f07fffd9c1d82712c2859d1063075558
#
_cell.length_a   1.000
_cell.length_b   1.000
_cell.length_c   1.000
_cell.angle_alpha   90.00
_cell.angle_beta   90.00
_cell.angle_gamma   90.00
#
_symmetry.space_group_name_H-M   'P 1'
#
loop_
_entity.id
_entity.type
_entity.pdbx_description
1 polymer ?
#
loop_
_entity_poly.entity_id
_entity_poly.type
_entity_poly.pdbx_seq_one_letter_code
_entity_poly.pdbx_strand_id
1 'polypeptide(L)'
;PSGTSTPVLLEGLRKRGVRATFFVVGENVEKGENAQILREMSADGHLIGNHTYHHVNLSKMSAEQAQAELDATDELVRKITGKYPIYARAPYGEVPENGDVDRQRFYIGWTVDPLDWMTEDVSRITQSVLEKVEPGDIILLHDSYLSSVQAALRIVDALQGKGYEFITVDQMISD
;
A
#
# COMPACT_ATOMS: atom_id res chain seq x y z
N PRO A 1 -3.87 1.59 7.47
CA PRO A 1 -4.45 0.35 7.99
C PRO A 1 -5.84 0.57 8.57
N SER A 2 -6.59 -0.51 8.73
CA SER A 2 -7.88 -0.57 9.38
C SER A 2 -7.81 -1.55 10.55
N GLY A 3 -8.33 -1.18 11.72
CA GLY A 3 -8.32 -2.02 12.92
C GLY A 3 -9.08 -3.33 12.79
N THR A 4 -9.94 -3.47 11.80
CA THR A 4 -10.77 -4.67 11.60
C THR A 4 -10.30 -5.58 10.48
N SER A 5 -9.94 -5.04 9.33
CA SER A 5 -9.59 -5.82 8.13
C SER A 5 -8.09 -6.01 7.91
N THR A 6 -7.26 -5.04 8.26
CA THR A 6 -5.80 -5.16 8.08
C THR A 6 -5.19 -6.31 8.88
N PRO A 7 -5.56 -6.58 10.14
CA PRO A 7 -5.04 -7.76 10.87
C PRO A 7 -5.35 -9.08 10.17
N VAL A 8 -6.51 -9.22 9.55
CA VAL A 8 -6.89 -10.41 8.76
C VAL A 8 -5.97 -10.58 7.56
N LEU A 9 -5.66 -9.47 6.87
CA LEU A 9 -4.72 -9.48 5.75
C LEU A 9 -3.31 -9.89 6.19
N LEU A 10 -2.79 -9.30 7.26
CA LEU A 10 -1.45 -9.61 7.76
C LEU A 10 -1.32 -11.09 8.15
N GLU A 11 -2.29 -11.63 8.86
CA GLU A 11 -2.35 -13.05 9.21
C GLU A 11 -2.38 -13.95 7.97
N GLY A 12 -3.22 -13.60 7.00
CA GLY A 12 -3.35 -14.34 5.74
C GLY A 12 -2.08 -14.32 4.91
N LEU A 13 -1.38 -13.18 4.82
CA LEU A 13 -0.11 -13.06 4.12
C LEU A 13 1.01 -13.83 4.85
N ARG A 14 1.04 -13.77 6.17
CA ARG A 14 2.00 -14.52 6.99
C ARG A 14 1.88 -16.03 6.75
N LYS A 15 0.67 -16.57 6.75
CA LYS A 15 0.40 -17.98 6.46
C LYS A 15 0.87 -18.43 5.08
N ARG A 16 0.90 -17.52 4.12
CA ARG A 16 1.29 -17.78 2.73
C ARG A 16 2.76 -17.45 2.42
N GLY A 17 3.48 -16.92 3.41
CA GLY A 17 4.88 -16.50 3.23
C GLY A 17 5.04 -15.31 2.26
N VAL A 18 4.02 -14.47 2.15
CA VAL A 18 3.98 -13.33 1.21
C VAL A 18 4.22 -12.01 1.93
N ARG A 19 5.08 -11.19 1.35
CA ARG A 19 5.29 -9.79 1.75
C ARG A 19 4.68 -8.86 0.71
N ALA A 20 4.09 -7.78 1.19
CA ALA A 20 3.47 -6.75 0.37
C ALA A 20 4.04 -5.37 0.68
N THR A 21 3.71 -4.40 -0.15
CA THR A 21 3.99 -2.98 0.12
C THR A 21 2.69 -2.30 0.54
N PHE A 22 2.74 -1.64 1.70
CA PHE A 22 1.61 -0.89 2.26
C PHE A 22 1.90 0.60 2.22
N PHE A 23 1.09 1.36 1.48
CA PHE A 23 1.15 2.81 1.46
C PHE A 23 0.15 3.35 2.46
N VAL A 24 0.62 3.97 3.54
CA VAL A 24 -0.21 4.33 4.70
C VAL A 24 -0.53 5.81 4.72
N VAL A 25 -1.78 6.13 5.08
CA VAL A 25 -2.26 7.48 5.34
C VAL A 25 -1.98 7.81 6.81
N GLY A 26 -1.26 8.90 7.06
CA GLY A 26 -0.81 9.25 8.42
C GLY A 26 -1.94 9.38 9.42
N GLU A 27 -3.00 10.12 9.09
CA GLU A 27 -4.18 10.26 9.93
C GLU A 27 -4.82 8.92 10.32
N ASN A 28 -4.81 7.94 9.42
CA ASN A 28 -5.35 6.61 9.72
C ASN A 28 -4.44 5.82 10.64
N VAL A 29 -3.13 6.03 10.58
CA VAL A 29 -2.17 5.36 11.46
C VAL A 29 -2.35 5.79 12.91
N GLU A 30 -2.78 7.03 13.16
CA GLU A 30 -3.02 7.55 14.52
C GLU A 30 -4.34 7.10 15.15
N LYS A 31 -5.24 6.48 14.37
CA LYS A 31 -6.56 6.06 14.86
C LYS A 31 -6.48 4.73 15.62
N GLY A 32 -7.02 4.70 16.82
CA GLY A 32 -7.19 3.48 17.61
C GLY A 32 -5.90 2.68 17.79
N GLU A 33 -5.94 1.42 17.41
CA GLU A 33 -4.81 0.48 17.52
C GLU A 33 -3.95 0.41 16.24
N ASN A 34 -4.16 1.29 15.27
CA ASN A 34 -3.50 1.21 13.96
C ASN A 34 -1.96 1.38 14.06
N ALA A 35 -1.47 2.12 15.05
CA ALA A 35 -0.03 2.19 15.30
C ALA A 35 0.57 0.82 15.67
N GLN A 36 -0.16 0.01 16.43
CA GLN A 36 0.27 -1.36 16.75
C GLN A 36 0.24 -2.26 15.50
N ILE A 37 -0.80 -2.12 14.67
CA ILE A 37 -0.89 -2.83 13.39
C ILE A 37 0.31 -2.47 12.49
N LEU A 38 0.72 -1.19 12.47
CA LEU A 38 1.90 -0.76 11.70
C LEU A 38 3.19 -1.40 12.22
N ARG A 39 3.34 -1.56 13.53
CA ARG A 39 4.49 -2.28 14.11
C ARG A 39 4.52 -3.75 13.68
N GLU A 40 3.38 -4.42 13.72
CA GLU A 40 3.25 -5.81 13.27
C GLU A 40 3.56 -5.95 11.77
N MET A 41 3.03 -5.06 10.96
CA MET A 41 3.31 -4.97 9.53
C MET A 41 4.83 -4.86 9.26
N SER A 42 5.50 -3.97 9.98
CA SER A 42 6.96 -3.81 9.88
C SER A 42 7.72 -5.05 10.36
N ALA A 43 7.29 -5.65 11.47
CA ALA A 43 7.92 -6.85 12.03
C ALA A 43 7.77 -8.07 11.12
N ASP A 44 6.67 -8.18 10.39
CA ASP A 44 6.44 -9.24 9.40
C ASP A 44 7.27 -9.04 8.11
N GLY A 45 7.97 -7.93 7.99
CA GLY A 45 8.85 -7.65 6.86
C GLY A 45 8.15 -7.05 5.64
N HIS A 46 6.92 -6.55 5.82
CA HIS A 46 6.28 -5.77 4.77
C HIS A 46 6.98 -4.43 4.58
N LEU A 47 6.98 -3.93 3.36
CA LEU A 47 7.46 -2.59 3.07
C LEU A 47 6.36 -1.57 3.36
N ILE A 48 6.71 -0.51 4.07
CA ILE A 48 5.78 0.58 4.39
C ILE A 48 6.19 1.81 3.60
N GLY A 49 5.24 2.33 2.82
CA GLY A 49 5.37 3.55 2.04
C GLY A 49 4.42 4.65 2.55
N ASN A 50 4.62 5.85 2.03
CA ASN A 50 3.91 7.07 2.39
C ASN A 50 2.75 7.33 1.42
N HIS A 51 1.55 7.59 1.95
CA HIS A 51 0.36 7.92 1.16
C HIS A 51 -0.26 9.26 1.60
N THR A 52 0.59 10.22 1.97
CA THR A 52 0.26 11.52 2.58
C THR A 52 -0.36 11.40 3.98
N TYR A 53 -0.51 12.53 4.68
CA TYR A 53 -1.09 12.49 6.02
C TYR A 53 -2.63 12.49 5.98
N HIS A 54 -3.25 13.32 5.13
CA HIS A 54 -4.71 13.47 5.03
C HIS A 54 -5.31 12.90 3.74
N HIS A 55 -4.58 12.09 2.97
CA HIS A 55 -5.02 11.57 1.67
C HIS A 55 -5.41 12.69 0.68
N VAL A 56 -4.55 13.70 0.55
CA VAL A 56 -4.77 14.88 -0.29
C VAL A 56 -4.26 14.68 -1.71
N ASN A 57 -4.82 15.44 -2.64
CA ASN A 57 -4.29 15.50 -4.01
C ASN A 57 -3.06 16.42 -4.05
N LEU A 58 -1.88 15.84 -4.16
CA LEU A 58 -0.60 16.56 -4.14
C LEU A 58 -0.43 17.51 -5.33
N SER A 59 -1.04 17.22 -6.48
CA SER A 59 -0.94 18.06 -7.67
C SER A 59 -1.66 19.41 -7.52
N LYS A 60 -2.60 19.50 -6.58
CA LYS A 60 -3.37 20.71 -6.28
C LYS A 60 -2.82 21.53 -5.12
N MET A 61 -1.70 21.13 -4.56
CA MET A 61 -1.08 21.78 -3.39
C MET A 61 0.15 22.56 -3.81
N SER A 62 0.51 23.57 -2.99
CA SER A 62 1.84 24.18 -3.10
C SER A 62 2.92 23.16 -2.75
N ALA A 63 4.13 23.40 -3.21
CA ALA A 63 5.29 22.59 -2.88
C ALA A 63 5.49 22.42 -1.37
N GLU A 64 5.36 23.51 -0.60
CA GLU A 64 5.46 23.50 0.86
C GLU A 64 4.37 22.65 1.52
N GLN A 65 3.11 22.78 1.06
CA GLN A 65 2.00 22.01 1.60
C GLN A 65 2.15 20.51 1.29
N ALA A 66 2.54 20.17 0.06
CA ALA A 66 2.80 18.79 -0.32
C ALA A 66 3.93 18.16 0.52
N GLN A 67 5.02 18.91 0.72
CA GLN A 67 6.13 18.47 1.55
C GLN A 67 5.70 18.24 3.01
N ALA A 68 4.91 19.16 3.57
CA ALA A 68 4.41 19.01 4.95
C ALA A 68 3.54 17.76 5.13
N GLU A 69 2.68 17.43 4.16
CA GLU A 69 1.86 16.22 4.15
C GLU A 69 2.70 14.94 4.15
N LEU A 70 3.75 14.92 3.35
CA LEU A 70 4.65 13.78 3.24
C LEU A 70 5.56 13.65 4.47
N ASP A 71 6.14 14.75 4.94
CA ASP A 71 7.04 14.74 6.11
C ASP A 71 6.31 14.31 7.38
N ALA A 72 5.08 14.76 7.57
CA ALA A 72 4.28 14.37 8.74
C ALA A 72 4.07 12.84 8.79
N THR A 73 3.79 12.22 7.66
CA THR A 73 3.64 10.76 7.58
C THR A 73 4.97 10.04 7.76
N ASP A 74 6.04 10.52 7.15
CA ASP A 74 7.37 9.93 7.30
C ASP A 74 7.84 9.91 8.76
N GLU A 75 7.69 11.04 9.47
CA GLU A 75 8.05 11.13 10.88
C GLU A 75 7.19 10.21 11.76
N LEU A 76 5.90 10.11 11.47
CA LEU A 76 5.01 9.21 12.19
C LEU A 76 5.41 7.74 11.99
N VAL A 77 5.67 7.33 10.76
CA VAL A 77 6.11 5.96 10.45
C VAL A 77 7.46 5.68 11.12
N ARG A 78 8.42 6.61 11.03
CA ARG A 78 9.73 6.47 11.70
C ARG A 78 9.58 6.31 13.21
N LYS A 79 8.74 7.12 13.84
CA LYS A 79 8.49 7.08 15.28
C LYS A 79 7.95 5.72 15.73
N ILE A 80 7.11 5.10 14.91
CA ILE A 80 6.45 3.83 15.22
C ILE A 80 7.34 2.63 14.88
N THR A 81 8.03 2.66 13.73
CA THR A 81 8.76 1.51 13.17
C THR A 81 10.28 1.62 13.26
N GLY A 82 10.80 2.80 13.54
CA GLY A 82 12.24 3.10 13.54
C GLY A 82 12.84 3.37 12.16
N LYS A 83 12.03 3.33 11.09
CA LYS A 83 12.48 3.50 9.70
C LYS A 83 11.69 4.58 8.98
N TYR A 84 12.38 5.39 8.18
CA TYR A 84 11.71 6.30 7.25
C TYR A 84 11.22 5.56 6.01
N PRO A 85 10.01 5.86 5.52
CA PRO A 85 9.57 5.45 4.19
C PRO A 85 10.45 6.08 3.10
N ILE A 86 10.84 5.29 2.10
CA ILE A 86 11.57 5.78 0.92
C ILE A 86 10.61 5.91 -0.27
N TYR A 87 9.59 5.08 -0.29
CA TYR A 87 8.60 5.03 -1.37
C TYR A 87 7.32 5.73 -0.95
N ALA A 88 6.71 6.43 -1.91
CA ALA A 88 5.42 7.08 -1.74
C ALA A 88 4.47 6.69 -2.87
N ARG A 89 3.19 6.71 -2.60
CA ARG A 89 2.14 6.65 -3.61
C ARG A 89 1.28 7.90 -3.48
N ALA A 90 1.21 8.68 -4.56
CA ALA A 90 0.36 9.87 -4.58
C ALA A 90 -1.11 9.45 -4.56
N PRO A 91 -1.96 10.03 -3.68
CA PRO A 91 -3.40 9.83 -3.77
C PRO A 91 -3.91 10.15 -5.17
N TYR A 92 -4.86 9.36 -5.65
CA TYR A 92 -5.43 9.45 -7.00
C TYR A 92 -4.43 9.21 -8.15
N GLY A 93 -3.20 8.81 -7.85
CA GLY A 93 -2.13 8.67 -8.84
C GLY A 93 -1.55 10.01 -9.32
N GLU A 94 -1.94 11.13 -8.71
CA GLU A 94 -1.54 12.47 -9.13
C GLU A 94 -0.33 12.97 -8.34
N VAL A 95 0.84 12.80 -8.93
CA VAL A 95 2.10 13.29 -8.37
C VAL A 95 2.19 14.82 -8.41
N PRO A 96 3.00 15.47 -7.54
CA PRO A 96 3.22 16.91 -7.60
C PRO A 96 3.79 17.33 -8.97
N GLU A 97 3.28 18.44 -9.52
CA GLU A 97 3.70 18.95 -10.84
C GLU A 97 5.19 19.35 -10.86
N ASN A 98 5.70 19.80 -9.75
CA ASN A 98 7.11 20.17 -9.59
C ASN A 98 7.85 19.01 -8.93
N GLY A 99 8.38 18.09 -9.75
CA GLY A 99 9.22 16.98 -9.27
C GLY A 99 10.48 17.40 -8.49
N ASP A 100 10.73 18.69 -8.36
CA ASP A 100 11.85 19.27 -7.58
C ASP A 100 11.60 19.23 -6.05
N VAL A 101 10.35 19.03 -5.61
CA VAL A 101 10.00 19.11 -4.19
C VAL A 101 10.40 17.86 -3.43
N ASP A 102 10.59 16.76 -4.13
CA ASP A 102 10.77 15.47 -3.45
C ASP A 102 11.84 14.59 -4.09
N ARG A 103 13.08 15.09 -4.08
CA ARG A 103 14.25 14.32 -4.55
C ARG A 103 14.59 13.10 -3.67
N GLN A 104 13.88 12.92 -2.56
CA GLN A 104 14.20 11.89 -1.57
C GLN A 104 13.25 10.70 -1.58
N ARG A 105 12.13 10.77 -2.36
CA ARG A 105 11.12 9.72 -2.40
C ARG A 105 10.88 9.23 -3.81
N PHE A 106 10.65 7.93 -3.93
CA PHE A 106 10.26 7.32 -5.19
C PHE A 106 8.74 7.14 -5.22
N TYR A 107 8.07 7.76 -6.20
CA TYR A 107 6.64 7.58 -6.39
C TYR A 107 6.36 6.30 -7.14
N ILE A 108 5.50 5.46 -6.56
CA ILE A 108 5.10 4.16 -7.10
C ILE A 108 3.62 4.20 -7.48
N GLY A 109 3.34 3.99 -8.75
CA GLY A 109 1.98 3.81 -9.26
C GLY A 109 1.50 2.36 -9.14
N TRP A 110 0.65 1.96 -10.08
CA TRP A 110 0.13 0.60 -10.21
C TRP A 110 -0.19 0.30 -11.67
N THR A 111 -0.33 -0.98 -11.99
CA THR A 111 -0.61 -1.44 -13.37
C THR A 111 -1.94 -2.20 -13.47
N VAL A 112 -2.40 -2.81 -12.38
CA VAL A 112 -3.69 -3.51 -12.32
C VAL A 112 -4.53 -2.94 -11.19
N ASP A 113 -5.67 -2.35 -11.53
CA ASP A 113 -6.64 -1.77 -10.60
C ASP A 113 -8.01 -2.44 -10.77
N PRO A 114 -8.41 -3.31 -9.83
CA PRO A 114 -9.69 -3.99 -9.89
C PRO A 114 -10.86 -3.13 -9.40
N LEU A 115 -10.63 -1.88 -8.98
CA LEU A 115 -11.64 -0.99 -8.39
C LEU A 115 -12.35 -1.66 -7.19
N ASP A 116 -11.56 -2.25 -6.30
CA ASP A 116 -12.05 -3.04 -5.16
C ASP A 116 -12.89 -2.25 -4.16
N TRP A 117 -12.70 -0.95 -4.10
CA TRP A 117 -13.48 -0.03 -3.26
C TRP A 117 -14.90 0.23 -3.79
N MET A 118 -15.21 -0.15 -5.04
CA MET A 118 -16.51 0.06 -5.68
C MET A 118 -17.48 -1.11 -5.48
N THR A 119 -17.03 -2.24 -4.95
CA THR A 119 -17.86 -3.46 -4.81
C THR A 119 -17.40 -4.30 -3.64
N GLU A 120 -18.32 -5.01 -3.02
CA GLU A 120 -18.04 -6.01 -2.00
C GLU A 120 -18.02 -7.46 -2.56
N ASP A 121 -18.17 -7.59 -3.87
CA ASP A 121 -18.14 -8.90 -4.55
C ASP A 121 -16.70 -9.40 -4.69
N VAL A 122 -16.29 -10.25 -3.74
CA VAL A 122 -14.95 -10.83 -3.65
C VAL A 122 -14.56 -11.58 -4.92
N SER A 123 -15.49 -12.32 -5.51
CA SER A 123 -15.25 -13.09 -6.73
C SER A 123 -15.00 -12.19 -7.93
N ARG A 124 -15.75 -11.10 -8.04
CA ARG A 124 -15.57 -10.10 -9.11
C ARG A 124 -14.23 -9.38 -9.00
N ILE A 125 -13.84 -8.95 -7.80
CA ILE A 125 -12.53 -8.33 -7.54
C ILE A 125 -11.42 -9.30 -7.94
N THR A 126 -11.48 -10.52 -7.45
CA THR A 126 -10.49 -11.56 -7.72
C THR A 126 -10.35 -11.83 -9.21
N GLN A 127 -11.46 -12.08 -9.90
CA GLN A 127 -11.45 -12.38 -11.33
C GLN A 127 -10.93 -11.22 -12.15
N SER A 128 -11.31 -9.98 -11.81
CA SER A 128 -10.83 -8.77 -12.50
C SER A 128 -9.30 -8.65 -12.50
N VAL A 129 -8.64 -9.09 -11.43
CA VAL A 129 -7.17 -9.14 -11.37
C VAL A 129 -6.63 -10.31 -12.19
N LEU A 130 -7.16 -11.53 -11.97
CA LEU A 130 -6.62 -12.75 -12.60
C LEU A 130 -6.72 -12.75 -14.12
N GLU A 131 -7.69 -12.02 -14.70
CA GLU A 131 -7.84 -11.89 -16.15
C GLU A 131 -6.81 -10.98 -16.81
N LYS A 132 -6.18 -10.08 -16.05
CA LYS A 132 -5.32 -9.01 -16.59
C LYS A 132 -3.87 -9.12 -16.16
N VAL A 133 -3.60 -9.75 -15.01
CA VAL A 133 -2.30 -9.72 -14.38
C VAL A 133 -1.25 -10.50 -15.18
N GLU A 134 -0.09 -9.88 -15.35
CA GLU A 134 1.10 -10.47 -15.97
C GLU A 134 2.30 -10.34 -15.03
N PRO A 135 3.37 -11.14 -15.22
CA PRO A 135 4.59 -10.97 -14.45
C PRO A 135 5.16 -9.55 -14.57
N GLY A 136 5.53 -8.96 -13.43
CA GLY A 136 6.01 -7.58 -13.35
C GLY A 136 4.92 -6.55 -13.03
N ASP A 137 3.67 -6.97 -12.93
CA ASP A 137 2.58 -6.06 -12.57
C ASP A 137 2.57 -5.67 -11.10
N ILE A 138 2.04 -4.48 -10.83
CA ILE A 138 1.72 -3.97 -9.49
C ILE A 138 0.20 -3.93 -9.35
N ILE A 139 -0.33 -4.75 -8.44
CA ILE A 139 -1.77 -4.85 -8.16
C ILE A 139 -2.13 -3.87 -7.05
N LEU A 140 -3.08 -2.98 -7.31
CA LEU A 140 -3.63 -2.04 -6.32
C LEU A 140 -4.83 -2.65 -5.62
N LEU A 141 -4.79 -2.67 -4.29
CA LEU A 141 -5.91 -3.02 -3.41
C LEU A 141 -5.93 -2.12 -2.18
N HIS A 142 -7.06 -2.09 -1.49
CA HIS A 142 -7.26 -1.29 -0.28
C HIS A 142 -7.55 -2.19 0.92
N ASP A 143 -6.81 -2.02 2.01
CA ASP A 143 -6.93 -2.87 3.21
C ASP A 143 -8.04 -2.46 4.19
N SER A 144 -8.78 -1.41 3.86
CA SER A 144 -9.89 -0.91 4.68
C SER A 144 -11.18 -1.73 4.55
N TYR A 145 -11.27 -2.58 3.54
CA TYR A 145 -12.45 -3.38 3.24
C TYR A 145 -12.17 -4.87 3.39
N LEU A 146 -13.01 -5.56 4.16
CA LEU A 146 -12.85 -7.01 4.33
C LEU A 146 -12.98 -7.77 3.01
N SER A 147 -13.86 -7.32 2.11
CA SER A 147 -13.98 -7.87 0.76
C SER A 147 -12.70 -7.78 -0.06
N SER A 148 -12.01 -6.65 0.01
CA SER A 148 -10.70 -6.45 -0.64
C SER A 148 -9.63 -7.37 -0.04
N VAL A 149 -9.63 -7.54 1.28
CA VAL A 149 -8.71 -8.45 1.97
C VAL A 149 -8.95 -9.89 1.56
N GLN A 150 -10.20 -10.34 1.52
CA GLN A 150 -10.55 -11.69 1.07
C GLN A 150 -10.16 -11.91 -0.39
N ALA A 151 -10.39 -10.92 -1.27
CA ALA A 151 -9.96 -10.98 -2.65
C ALA A 151 -8.44 -11.05 -2.77
N ALA A 152 -7.70 -10.24 -2.01
CA ALA A 152 -6.23 -10.26 -1.99
C ALA A 152 -5.68 -11.66 -1.67
N LEU A 153 -6.22 -12.32 -0.66
CA LEU A 153 -5.78 -13.67 -0.27
C LEU A 153 -6.12 -14.72 -1.34
N ARG A 154 -7.27 -14.61 -1.99
CA ARG A 154 -7.64 -15.48 -3.13
C ARG A 154 -6.73 -15.25 -4.34
N ILE A 155 -6.39 -14.01 -4.63
CA ILE A 155 -5.46 -13.65 -5.72
C ILE A 155 -4.08 -14.25 -5.44
N VAL A 156 -3.59 -14.11 -4.22
CA VAL A 156 -2.31 -14.70 -3.81
C VAL A 156 -2.32 -16.22 -4.01
N ASP A 157 -3.34 -16.91 -3.52
CA ASP A 157 -3.46 -18.36 -3.67
C ASP A 157 -3.48 -18.80 -5.14
N ALA A 158 -4.26 -18.12 -5.97
CA ALA A 158 -4.37 -18.44 -7.40
C ALA A 158 -3.07 -18.20 -8.15
N LEU A 159 -2.38 -17.09 -7.89
CA LEU A 159 -1.14 -16.76 -8.58
C LEU A 159 0.05 -17.60 -8.08
N GLN A 160 0.14 -17.90 -6.79
CA GLN A 160 1.12 -18.85 -6.28
C GLN A 160 0.93 -20.25 -6.92
N GLY A 161 -0.31 -20.69 -7.11
CA GLY A 161 -0.65 -21.92 -7.80
C GLY A 161 -0.20 -21.94 -9.26
N LYS A 162 0.01 -20.78 -9.88
CA LYS A 162 0.55 -20.61 -11.25
C LYS A 162 2.06 -20.38 -11.29
N GLY A 163 2.73 -20.39 -10.14
CA GLY A 163 4.18 -20.20 -10.05
C GLY A 163 4.62 -18.74 -9.91
N TYR A 164 3.71 -17.78 -9.67
CA TYR A 164 4.08 -16.41 -9.39
C TYR A 164 4.69 -16.28 -8.00
N GLU A 165 5.65 -15.38 -7.88
CA GLU A 165 6.20 -14.91 -6.63
C GLU A 165 5.73 -13.48 -6.36
N PHE A 166 5.49 -13.16 -5.08
CA PHE A 166 5.13 -11.81 -4.64
C PHE A 166 6.35 -11.17 -3.99
N ILE A 167 6.70 -9.98 -4.45
CA ILE A 167 7.81 -9.20 -3.93
C ILE A 167 7.34 -7.80 -3.53
N THR A 168 8.10 -7.15 -2.66
CA THR A 168 7.92 -5.73 -2.33
C THR A 168 8.49 -4.84 -3.43
N VAL A 169 8.05 -3.57 -3.52
CA VAL A 169 8.46 -2.69 -4.64
C VAL A 169 9.96 -2.36 -4.62
N ASP A 170 10.61 -2.35 -3.47
CA ASP A 170 12.07 -2.18 -3.38
C ASP A 170 12.83 -3.36 -4.01
N GLN A 171 12.34 -4.57 -3.86
CA GLN A 171 12.90 -5.75 -4.52
C GLN A 171 12.71 -5.69 -6.04
N MET A 172 11.54 -5.18 -6.49
CA MET A 172 11.22 -5.02 -7.91
C MET A 172 12.16 -4.02 -8.63
N ILE A 173 12.61 -2.99 -7.93
CA ILE A 173 13.48 -1.93 -8.48
C ILE A 173 14.95 -2.34 -8.44
N SER A 174 15.33 -3.27 -7.56
CA SER A 174 16.72 -3.70 -7.37
C SER A 174 17.21 -4.71 -8.40
N ASP A 175 16.30 -5.31 -9.17
CA ASP A 175 16.57 -6.25 -10.26
C ASP A 175 16.63 -5.51 -11.62
#